data_bb8a8b2c1e9766fe9d745c2d99e059a8
#
_entry.id   bb8a8b2c1e9766fe9d745c2d99e059a8
#
_cell.length_a   1.000
_cell.length_b   1.000
_cell.length_c   1.000
_cell.angle_alpha   90.00
_cell.angle_beta   90.00
_cell.angle_gamma   90.00
#
_symmetry.space_group_name_H-M   'P 1'
#
loop_
_entity.id
_entity.type
_entity.pdbx_description
1 polymer ?
#
loop_
_entity_poly.entity_id
_entity_poly.type
_entity_poly.pdbx_seq_one_letter_code
_entity_poly.pdbx_strand_id
1 'polypeptide(L)'
;MDIARGEMVERELDAMIERRSRQKDPDEESELWQASVKAYTARRREEMRVAWCEHHQGQAARLRAVLEELIAGHEKQAESYREQPEGAP
;
A
#
# COMPACT_ATOMS: atom_id res chain seq x y z
N MET A 1 -59.03 18.02 5.12
CA MET A 1 -57.97 17.61 4.63
C MET A 1 -56.68 18.27 5.15
N ASP A 2 -55.79 17.90 4.74
CA ASP A 2 -54.53 17.74 5.38
C ASP A 2 -53.43 18.67 5.02
N ILE A 3 -53.75 19.91 4.60
CA ILE A 3 -52.74 20.97 4.40
C ILE A 3 -52.05 21.30 5.72
N ALA A 4 -52.80 21.41 6.82
CA ALA A 4 -52.27 21.62 8.14
C ALA A 4 -51.39 20.45 8.63
N ARG A 5 -51.75 19.24 8.23
CA ARG A 5 -51.03 18.04 8.58
C ARG A 5 -49.73 17.93 7.80
N GLY A 6 -49.72 18.31 6.52
CA GLY A 6 -48.52 18.37 5.70
C GLY A 6 -47.55 19.42 6.21
N GLU A 7 -48.03 20.59 6.63
CA GLU A 7 -47.24 21.64 7.24
C GLU A 7 -46.59 21.20 8.57
N MET A 8 -47.34 20.43 9.38
CA MET A 8 -46.79 19.87 10.62
C MET A 8 -45.67 18.89 10.36
N VAL A 9 -45.83 18.01 9.36
CA VAL A 9 -44.78 17.05 8.98
C VAL A 9 -43.54 17.75 8.48
N GLU A 10 -43.68 18.81 7.65
CA GLU A 10 -42.58 19.61 7.18
C GLU A 10 -41.84 20.30 8.33
N ARG A 11 -42.54 20.85 9.29
CA ARG A 11 -41.94 21.49 10.47
C ARG A 11 -41.19 20.49 11.33
N GLU A 12 -41.72 19.30 11.50
CA GLU A 12 -41.02 18.24 12.25
C GLU A 12 -39.78 17.79 11.54
N LEU A 13 -39.81 17.63 10.22
CA LEU A 13 -38.67 17.27 9.42
C LEU A 13 -37.59 18.36 9.48
N ASP A 14 -37.95 19.62 9.33
CA ASP A 14 -37.04 20.76 9.45
C ASP A 14 -36.42 20.82 10.85
N ALA A 15 -37.20 20.60 11.88
CA ALA A 15 -36.70 20.56 13.25
C ALA A 15 -35.71 19.40 13.48
N MET A 16 -35.95 18.25 12.88
CA MET A 16 -35.03 17.12 12.91
C MET A 16 -33.73 17.43 12.19
N ILE A 17 -33.81 18.04 11.03
CA ILE A 17 -32.62 18.45 10.23
C ILE A 17 -31.79 19.46 11.02
N GLU A 18 -32.44 20.46 11.60
CA GLU A 18 -31.75 21.46 12.44
C GLU A 18 -31.07 20.85 13.66
N ARG A 19 -31.76 19.94 14.35
CA ARG A 19 -31.20 19.24 15.51
C ARG A 19 -29.98 18.41 15.11
N ARG A 20 -30.05 17.71 14.01
CA ARG A 20 -28.95 16.93 13.47
C ARG A 20 -27.77 17.81 13.09
N SER A 21 -28.07 18.95 12.47
CA SER A 21 -27.04 19.93 12.10
C SER A 21 -26.35 20.53 13.30
N ARG A 22 -27.10 20.80 14.41
CA ARG A 22 -26.54 21.31 15.65
C ARG A 22 -25.76 20.27 16.44
N GLN A 23 -26.12 18.99 16.32
CA GLN A 23 -25.41 17.88 16.98
C GLN A 23 -24.08 17.58 16.33
N LYS A 24 -23.92 17.91 15.06
CA LYS A 24 -22.64 17.80 14.37
C LYS A 24 -21.83 19.06 14.62
N ASP A 25 -20.85 18.96 15.51
CA ASP A 25 -19.83 19.97 15.67
C ASP A 25 -18.96 19.96 14.42
N PRO A 26 -18.80 21.11 13.70
CA PRO A 26 -17.90 21.20 12.56
C PRO A 26 -16.45 20.82 12.88
N ASP A 27 -16.00 21.10 14.09
CA ASP A 27 -14.66 20.74 14.54
C ASP A 27 -14.51 19.24 14.72
N GLU A 28 -15.56 18.57 15.25
CA GLU A 28 -15.60 17.12 15.40
C GLU A 28 -15.59 16.41 14.05
N GLU A 29 -16.35 16.90 13.07
CA GLU A 29 -16.32 16.40 11.70
C GLU A 29 -14.95 16.56 11.06
N SER A 30 -14.32 17.69 11.25
CA SER A 30 -12.97 17.95 10.75
C SER A 30 -11.94 17.02 11.39
N GLU A 31 -12.03 16.79 12.70
CA GLU A 31 -11.17 15.85 13.42
C GLU A 31 -11.34 14.42 12.92
N LEU A 32 -12.59 13.98 12.70
CA LEU A 32 -12.90 12.66 12.15
C LEU A 32 -12.33 12.51 10.74
N TRP A 33 -12.46 13.53 9.91
CA TRP A 33 -11.90 13.55 8.58
C TRP A 33 -10.38 13.45 8.61
N GLN A 34 -9.72 14.25 9.44
CA GLN A 34 -8.27 14.23 9.62
C GLN A 34 -7.77 12.87 10.11
N ALA A 35 -8.47 12.26 11.06
CA ALA A 35 -8.15 10.93 11.56
C ALA A 35 -8.30 9.87 10.46
N SER A 36 -9.33 9.97 9.63
CA SER A 36 -9.56 9.08 8.50
C SER A 36 -8.45 9.19 7.44
N VAL A 37 -8.07 10.41 7.09
CA VAL A 37 -6.96 10.67 6.15
C VAL A 37 -5.65 10.14 6.70
N LYS A 38 -5.39 10.35 7.98
CA LYS A 38 -4.19 9.87 8.66
C LYS A 38 -4.11 8.35 8.65
N ALA A 39 -5.23 7.67 8.94
CA ALA A 39 -5.32 6.21 8.91
C ALA A 39 -5.12 5.66 7.49
N TYR A 40 -5.70 6.29 6.49
CA TYR A 40 -5.52 5.95 5.08
C TYR A 40 -4.04 6.09 4.67
N THR A 41 -3.44 7.22 5.00
CA THR A 41 -2.03 7.49 4.68
C THR A 41 -1.10 6.47 5.35
N ALA A 42 -1.36 6.13 6.61
CA ALA A 42 -0.58 5.13 7.33
C ALA A 42 -0.68 3.75 6.68
N ARG A 43 -1.88 3.34 6.25
CA ARG A 43 -2.08 2.09 5.51
C ARG A 43 -1.34 2.08 4.19
N ARG A 44 -1.41 3.18 3.42
CA ARG A 44 -0.70 3.29 2.15
C ARG A 44 0.81 3.22 2.33
N ARG A 45 1.34 3.86 3.36
CA ARG A 45 2.78 3.78 3.68
C ARG A 45 3.20 2.35 4.03
N GLU A 46 2.39 1.64 4.80
CA GLU A 46 2.65 0.25 5.17
C GLU A 46 2.61 -0.67 3.95
N GLU A 47 1.60 -0.54 3.09
CA GLU A 47 1.51 -1.28 1.83
C GLU A 47 2.72 -1.02 0.94
N MET A 48 3.13 0.23 0.82
CA MET A 48 4.31 0.61 0.03
C MET A 48 5.60 0.04 0.63
N ARG A 49 5.72 0.07 1.95
CA ARG A 49 6.88 -0.50 2.64
C ARG A 49 7.00 -2.00 2.37
N VAL A 50 5.90 -2.72 2.47
CA VAL A 50 5.85 -4.17 2.18
C VAL A 50 6.19 -4.44 0.73
N ALA A 51 5.60 -3.69 -0.20
CA ALA A 51 5.86 -3.83 -1.63
C ALA A 51 7.33 -3.58 -1.98
N TRP A 52 7.95 -2.56 -1.42
CA TRP A 52 9.37 -2.28 -1.62
C TRP A 52 10.26 -3.34 -1.00
N CYS A 53 9.90 -3.85 0.16
CA CYS A 53 10.61 -4.97 0.80
C CYS A 53 10.60 -6.21 -0.10
N GLU A 54 9.44 -6.59 -0.61
CA GLU A 54 9.30 -7.72 -1.52
C GLU A 54 10.08 -7.52 -2.83
N HIS A 55 10.03 -6.29 -3.36
CA HIS A 55 10.76 -5.94 -4.57
C HIS A 55 12.28 -6.14 -4.37
N HIS A 56 12.82 -5.63 -3.30
CA HIS A 56 14.26 -5.76 -3.03
C HIS A 56 14.66 -7.18 -2.68
N GLN A 57 13.83 -7.92 -1.97
CA GLN A 57 14.06 -9.35 -1.73
C GLN A 57 14.11 -10.14 -3.03
N GLY A 58 13.19 -9.86 -3.94
CA GLY A 58 13.17 -10.47 -5.27
C GLY A 58 14.41 -10.12 -6.09
N GLN A 59 14.85 -8.86 -6.04
CA GLN A 59 16.08 -8.43 -6.71
C GLN A 59 17.31 -9.13 -6.13
N ALA A 60 17.40 -9.23 -4.82
CA ALA A 60 18.51 -9.92 -4.15
C ALA A 60 18.57 -11.41 -4.57
N ALA A 61 17.43 -12.08 -4.64
CA ALA A 61 17.35 -13.47 -5.07
C ALA A 61 17.81 -13.64 -6.52
N ARG A 62 17.36 -12.75 -7.41
CA ARG A 62 17.76 -12.78 -8.84
C ARG A 62 19.25 -12.52 -9.02
N LEU A 63 19.80 -11.54 -8.30
CA LEU A 63 21.24 -11.23 -8.34
C LEU A 63 22.08 -12.37 -7.80
N ARG A 64 21.62 -13.03 -6.74
CA ARG A 64 22.28 -14.22 -6.22
C ARG A 64 22.32 -15.34 -7.25
N ALA A 65 21.20 -15.61 -7.89
CA ALA A 65 21.13 -16.65 -8.92
C ALA A 65 22.07 -16.38 -10.10
N VAL A 66 22.09 -15.13 -10.59
CA VAL A 66 22.98 -14.72 -11.67
C VAL A 66 24.45 -14.83 -11.24
N LEU A 67 24.77 -14.39 -10.03
CA LEU A 67 26.12 -14.45 -9.50
C LEU A 67 26.58 -15.90 -9.34
N GLU A 68 25.74 -16.78 -8.83
CA GLU A 68 26.02 -18.20 -8.71
C GLU A 68 26.28 -18.85 -10.06
N GLU A 69 25.51 -18.52 -11.08
CA GLU A 69 25.72 -19.00 -12.45
C GLU A 69 27.06 -18.51 -13.02
N LEU A 70 27.38 -17.25 -12.81
CA LEU A 70 28.68 -16.69 -13.26
C LEU A 70 29.85 -17.35 -12.54
N ILE A 71 29.76 -17.56 -11.25
CA ILE A 71 30.78 -18.25 -10.46
C ILE A 71 30.96 -19.68 -10.96
N ALA A 72 29.87 -20.42 -11.12
CA ALA A 72 29.90 -21.78 -11.63
C ALA A 72 30.52 -21.86 -13.03
N GLY A 73 30.20 -20.90 -13.90
CA GLY A 73 30.78 -20.80 -15.22
C GLY A 73 32.28 -20.57 -15.20
N HIS A 74 32.78 -19.70 -14.35
CA HIS A 74 34.21 -19.45 -14.19
C HIS A 74 34.93 -20.65 -13.56
N GLU A 75 34.36 -21.27 -12.58
CA GLU A 75 34.91 -22.50 -11.98
C GLU A 75 35.05 -23.61 -13.01
N LYS A 76 34.03 -23.78 -13.83
CA LYS A 76 34.04 -24.76 -14.93
C LYS A 76 35.13 -24.46 -15.96
N GLN A 77 35.30 -23.19 -16.31
CA GLN A 77 36.36 -22.75 -17.21
C GLN A 77 37.75 -22.99 -16.62
N ALA A 78 37.94 -22.64 -15.35
CA ALA A 78 39.17 -22.89 -14.64
C ALA A 78 39.52 -24.38 -14.61
N GLU A 79 38.53 -25.22 -14.34
CA GLU A 79 38.70 -26.67 -14.39
C GLU A 79 39.12 -27.17 -15.77
N SER A 80 38.45 -26.65 -16.81
CA SER A 80 38.78 -26.96 -18.21
C SER A 80 40.24 -26.65 -18.56
N TYR A 81 40.75 -25.49 -18.12
CA TYR A 81 42.17 -25.11 -18.32
C TYR A 81 43.14 -25.96 -17.49
N ARG A 82 42.71 -26.33 -16.29
CA ARG A 82 43.52 -27.18 -15.42
C ARG A 82 43.71 -28.58 -15.99
N GLU A 83 42.71 -29.10 -16.65
CA GLU A 83 42.72 -30.45 -17.30
C GLU A 83 43.39 -30.47 -18.66
N GLN A 84 43.70 -29.32 -19.27
CA GLN A 84 44.39 -29.28 -20.51
C GLN A 84 45.80 -29.83 -20.41
N PRO A 85 46.22 -30.71 -21.33
CA PRO A 85 47.59 -31.22 -21.29
C PRO A 85 48.59 -30.12 -21.57
N GLU A 86 49.77 -30.24 -20.93
CA GLU A 86 50.87 -29.32 -21.08
C GLU A 86 51.31 -29.29 -22.56
N GLY A 87 51.45 -28.07 -23.14
CA GLY A 87 51.79 -27.91 -24.54
C GLY A 87 50.63 -27.90 -25.51
N ALA A 88 49.37 -27.99 -25.04
CA ALA A 88 48.17 -27.83 -25.87
C ALA A 88 48.06 -26.37 -26.37
N PRO A 89 47.69 -26.16 -27.67
CA PRO A 89 47.53 -24.81 -28.19
C PRO A 89 46.34 -24.07 -27.61
#